data_9df57ce3f8f9cee99383a3847751a266
#
_entry.id   9df57ce3f8f9cee99383a3847751a266
#
_cell.length_a   1.000
_cell.length_b   1.000
_cell.length_c   1.000
_cell.angle_alpha   90.00
_cell.angle_beta   90.00
_cell.angle_gamma   90.00
#
_symmetry.space_group_name_H-M   'P 1'
#
loop_
_entity.id
_entity.type
_entity.pdbx_description
1 polymer ?
#
loop_
_entity_poly.entity_id
_entity_poly.type
_entity_poly.pdbx_seq_one_letter_code
_entity_poly.pdbx_strand_id
1 'polypeptide(L)'
;ACMLGLAAVAKPLIIILIGEKWLPAVSFLQIICFSGMLYPLHAINLNILQVKGRSDLFLKLEIIKKTIAVFPILIGIFYGIEYMLWGSVLTSFIAYFLNSYYSADLIRYSTIEQIRDVLPVFTVSFTIAAVMWLFSLLDISVYIQLPTQIIVGLTLAFAVYERLRLPEYLEVKRLGLSALHKK
;
A
#
# COMPACT_ATOMS: atom_id res chain seq x y z
N ALA A 1 -2.30 4.64 2.74
CA ALA A 1 -2.62 4.71 4.17
C ALA A 1 -2.93 3.33 4.76
N CYS A 2 -3.97 2.59 4.27
CA CYS A 2 -4.43 1.33 4.87
C CYS A 2 -3.32 0.28 5.02
N MET A 3 -2.49 0.05 4.00
CA MET A 3 -1.41 -0.95 4.06
C MET A 3 -0.34 -0.60 5.09
N LEU A 4 0.04 0.67 5.20
CA LEU A 4 0.99 1.12 6.22
C LEU A 4 0.41 1.03 7.63
N GLY A 5 -0.87 1.37 7.80
CA GLY A 5 -1.58 1.15 9.07
C GLY A 5 -1.64 -0.32 9.47
N LEU A 6 -1.94 -1.20 8.50
CA LEU A 6 -1.95 -2.65 8.72
C LEU A 6 -0.57 -3.18 9.12
N ALA A 7 0.50 -2.70 8.47
CA ALA A 7 1.87 -3.06 8.83
C ALA A 7 2.24 -2.61 10.25
N ALA A 8 1.75 -1.45 10.70
CA ALA A 8 2.00 -0.94 12.05
C ALA A 8 1.33 -1.77 13.14
N VAL A 9 0.13 -2.29 12.89
CA VAL A 9 -0.63 -3.12 13.84
C VAL A 9 -0.42 -4.61 13.63
N ALA A 10 0.48 -5.04 12.75
CA ALA A 10 0.65 -6.44 12.35
C ALA A 10 0.89 -7.38 13.53
N LYS A 11 1.73 -6.98 14.51
CA LYS A 11 2.05 -7.81 15.67
C LYS A 11 0.83 -8.09 16.56
N PRO A 12 0.14 -7.08 17.14
CA PRO A 12 -1.03 -7.35 17.97
C PRO A 12 -2.16 -8.01 17.18
N LEU A 13 -2.30 -7.70 15.89
CA LEU A 13 -3.30 -8.30 15.02
C LEU A 13 -3.08 -9.81 14.89
N ILE A 14 -1.86 -10.26 14.60
CA ILE A 14 -1.53 -11.68 14.46
C ILE A 14 -1.73 -12.42 15.78
N ILE A 15 -1.28 -11.85 16.91
CA ILE A 15 -1.43 -12.49 18.21
C ILE A 15 -2.91 -12.71 18.55
N ILE A 16 -3.76 -11.70 18.30
CA ILE A 16 -5.18 -11.79 18.63
C ILE A 16 -5.93 -12.74 17.69
N LEU A 17 -5.63 -12.74 16.39
CA LEU A 17 -6.37 -13.53 15.41
C LEU A 17 -5.95 -15.00 15.38
N ILE A 18 -4.67 -15.29 15.47
CA ILE A 18 -4.14 -16.64 15.24
C ILE A 18 -3.18 -17.13 16.32
N GLY A 19 -2.84 -16.27 17.30
CA GLY A 19 -2.05 -16.61 18.48
C GLY A 19 -0.55 -16.40 18.33
N GLU A 20 0.16 -16.41 19.46
CA GLU A 20 1.59 -16.13 19.55
C GLU A 20 2.48 -17.11 18.77
N LYS A 21 2.02 -18.32 18.53
CA LYS A 21 2.71 -19.32 17.71
C LYS A 21 3.04 -18.78 16.31
N TRP A 22 2.30 -17.79 15.80
CA TRP A 22 2.43 -17.23 14.47
C TRP A 22 3.21 -15.91 14.43
N LEU A 23 3.93 -15.56 15.50
CA LEU A 23 4.78 -14.35 15.52
C LEU A 23 5.72 -14.21 14.32
N PRO A 24 6.34 -15.30 13.77
CA PRO A 24 7.15 -15.15 12.55
C PRO A 24 6.38 -14.62 11.34
N ALA A 25 5.06 -14.78 11.30
CA ALA A 25 4.23 -14.25 10.20
C ALA A 25 4.07 -12.73 10.24
N VAL A 26 4.44 -12.05 11.34
CA VAL A 26 4.38 -10.60 11.46
C VAL A 26 5.27 -9.93 10.42
N SER A 27 6.53 -10.36 10.28
CA SER A 27 7.45 -9.83 9.27
C SER A 27 6.94 -10.07 7.86
N PHE A 28 6.36 -11.22 7.59
CA PHE A 28 5.78 -11.52 6.28
C PHE A 28 4.61 -10.60 5.95
N LEU A 29 3.70 -10.38 6.90
CA LEU A 29 2.59 -9.46 6.73
C LEU A 29 3.08 -8.03 6.46
N GLN A 30 4.07 -7.57 7.21
CA GLN A 30 4.66 -6.25 7.03
C GLN A 30 5.27 -6.09 5.64
N ILE A 31 6.06 -7.05 5.16
CA ILE A 31 6.68 -7.02 3.84
C ILE A 31 5.60 -7.01 2.73
N ILE A 32 4.55 -7.84 2.87
CA ILE A 32 3.43 -7.87 1.93
C ILE A 32 2.71 -6.51 1.88
N CYS A 33 2.55 -5.83 3.01
CA CYS A 33 1.96 -4.49 3.05
C CYS A 33 2.78 -3.47 2.23
N PHE A 34 4.12 -3.55 2.26
CA PHE A 34 4.98 -2.69 1.43
C PHE A 34 4.78 -2.94 -0.07
N SER A 35 4.64 -4.19 -0.49
CA SER A 35 4.30 -4.50 -1.88
C SER A 35 2.90 -4.01 -2.25
N GLY A 36 1.93 -4.25 -1.37
CA GLY A 36 0.51 -3.92 -1.57
C GLY A 36 0.22 -2.42 -1.64
N MET A 37 1.06 -1.56 -1.05
CA MET A 37 0.82 -0.11 -1.08
C MET A 37 0.93 0.49 -2.49
N LEU A 38 1.65 -0.16 -3.42
CA LEU A 38 1.78 0.27 -4.80
C LEU A 38 0.61 -0.19 -5.70
N TYR A 39 -0.22 -1.12 -5.21
CA TYR A 39 -1.29 -1.73 -6.01
C TYR A 39 -2.25 -0.71 -6.67
N PRO A 40 -2.74 0.34 -5.98
CA PRO A 40 -3.61 1.33 -6.62
C PRO A 40 -2.95 2.03 -7.80
N LEU A 41 -1.65 2.32 -7.70
CA LEU A 41 -0.89 2.96 -8.79
C LEU A 41 -0.73 2.03 -9.99
N HIS A 42 -0.52 0.73 -9.73
CA HIS A 42 -0.50 -0.28 -10.80
C HIS A 42 -1.85 -0.33 -11.54
N ALA A 43 -2.95 -0.39 -10.78
CA ALA A 43 -4.29 -0.50 -11.33
C ALA A 43 -4.64 0.72 -12.22
N ILE A 44 -4.33 1.93 -11.75
CA ILE A 44 -4.59 3.16 -12.51
C ILE A 44 -3.81 3.14 -13.83
N ASN A 45 -2.50 2.89 -13.79
CA ASN A 45 -1.67 2.88 -14.99
C ASN A 45 -2.10 1.81 -16.01
N LEU A 46 -2.50 0.63 -15.55
CA LEU A 46 -3.01 -0.43 -16.42
C LEU A 46 -4.38 -0.11 -17.02
N ASN A 47 -5.28 0.49 -16.22
CA ASN A 47 -6.59 0.91 -16.70
C ASN A 47 -6.48 1.98 -17.79
N ILE A 48 -5.50 2.88 -17.72
CA ILE A 48 -5.24 3.87 -18.77
C ILE A 48 -4.94 3.18 -20.10
N LEU A 49 -4.13 2.12 -20.11
CA LEU A 49 -3.82 1.36 -21.33
C LEU A 49 -5.09 0.74 -21.94
N GLN A 50 -5.96 0.19 -21.12
CA GLN A 50 -7.21 -0.42 -21.54
C GLN A 50 -8.18 0.62 -22.13
N VAL A 51 -8.38 1.74 -21.41
CA VAL A 51 -9.26 2.84 -21.86
C VAL A 51 -8.78 3.46 -23.17
N LYS A 52 -7.46 3.53 -23.38
CA LYS A 52 -6.86 4.01 -24.62
C LYS A 52 -6.84 2.96 -25.75
N GLY A 53 -7.43 1.77 -25.53
CA GLY A 53 -7.48 0.69 -26.53
C GLY A 53 -6.14 0.02 -26.81
N ARG A 54 -5.12 0.24 -25.98
CA ARG A 54 -3.77 -0.33 -26.14
C ARG A 54 -3.64 -1.68 -25.45
N SER A 55 -4.53 -2.61 -25.82
CA SER A 55 -4.49 -3.98 -25.28
C SER A 55 -3.21 -4.73 -25.64
N ASP A 56 -2.54 -4.36 -26.73
CA ASP A 56 -1.23 -4.82 -27.15
C ASP A 56 -0.16 -4.55 -26.08
N LEU A 57 -0.10 -3.30 -25.59
CA LEU A 57 0.84 -2.90 -24.53
C LEU A 57 0.47 -3.51 -23.18
N PHE A 58 -0.82 -3.59 -22.87
CA PHE A 58 -1.30 -4.25 -21.65
C PHE A 58 -0.81 -5.72 -21.61
N LEU A 59 -1.05 -6.49 -22.69
CA LEU A 59 -0.61 -7.89 -22.76
C LEU A 59 0.91 -8.02 -22.65
N LYS A 60 1.66 -7.17 -23.36
CA LYS A 60 3.12 -7.14 -23.29
C LYS A 60 3.63 -6.92 -21.87
N LEU A 61 3.06 -5.94 -21.16
CA LEU A 61 3.43 -5.63 -19.78
C LEU A 61 3.11 -6.80 -18.84
N GLU A 62 1.95 -7.44 -19.01
CA GLU A 62 1.57 -8.60 -18.19
C GLU A 62 2.54 -9.76 -18.38
N ILE A 63 2.96 -10.05 -19.64
CA ILE A 63 3.96 -11.09 -19.92
C ILE A 63 5.29 -10.75 -19.24
N ILE A 64 5.79 -9.51 -19.39
CA ILE A 64 7.05 -9.07 -18.78
C ILE A 64 6.98 -9.21 -17.26
N LYS A 65 5.92 -8.72 -16.63
CA LYS A 65 5.73 -8.81 -15.17
C LYS A 65 5.67 -10.25 -14.67
N LYS A 66 4.97 -11.13 -15.38
CA LYS A 66 4.92 -12.57 -15.04
C LYS A 66 6.29 -13.23 -15.14
N THR A 67 7.06 -12.88 -16.17
CA THR A 67 8.43 -13.38 -16.32
C THR A 67 9.34 -12.89 -15.18
N ILE A 68 9.27 -11.62 -14.82
CA ILE A 68 10.04 -11.05 -13.71
C ILE A 68 9.63 -11.68 -12.38
N ALA A 69 8.36 -11.99 -12.18
CA ALA A 69 7.85 -12.62 -10.96
C ALA A 69 8.39 -14.03 -10.68
N VAL A 70 8.99 -14.68 -11.68
CA VAL A 70 9.69 -15.97 -11.49
C VAL A 70 10.93 -15.81 -10.59
N PHE A 71 11.64 -14.68 -10.67
CA PHE A 71 12.87 -14.47 -9.90
C PHE A 71 12.67 -14.53 -8.39
N PRO A 72 11.70 -13.81 -7.78
CA PRO A 72 11.40 -13.96 -6.36
C PRO A 72 11.09 -15.40 -5.94
N ILE A 73 10.37 -16.14 -6.78
CA ILE A 73 10.01 -17.55 -6.50
C ILE A 73 11.28 -18.41 -6.44
N LEU A 74 12.18 -18.25 -7.41
CA LEU A 74 13.45 -18.97 -7.41
C LEU A 74 14.31 -18.61 -6.19
N ILE A 75 14.38 -17.31 -5.84
CA ILE A 75 15.07 -16.86 -4.62
C ILE A 75 14.45 -17.53 -3.40
N GLY A 76 13.12 -17.61 -3.32
CA GLY A 76 12.42 -18.26 -2.22
C GLY A 76 12.73 -19.74 -2.04
N ILE A 77 12.92 -20.46 -3.14
CA ILE A 77 13.28 -21.90 -3.11
C ILE A 77 14.66 -22.09 -2.52
N PHE A 78 15.64 -21.23 -2.81
CA PHE A 78 17.01 -21.37 -2.36
C PHE A 78 17.31 -20.70 -1.03
N TYR A 79 16.66 -19.57 -0.72
CA TYR A 79 16.99 -18.73 0.44
C TYR A 79 15.85 -18.58 1.44
N GLY A 80 14.66 -19.08 1.12
CA GLY A 80 13.51 -19.03 2.01
C GLY A 80 12.50 -17.93 1.70
N ILE A 81 11.35 -18.02 2.38
CA ILE A 81 10.15 -17.23 2.08
C ILE A 81 10.35 -15.72 2.30
N GLU A 82 11.17 -15.33 3.26
CA GLU A 82 11.42 -13.92 3.55
C GLU A 82 12.13 -13.21 2.39
N TYR A 83 13.13 -13.84 1.81
CA TYR A 83 13.82 -13.34 0.61
C TYR A 83 12.91 -13.31 -0.62
N MET A 84 12.01 -14.28 -0.76
CA MET A 84 10.97 -14.27 -1.78
C MET A 84 10.07 -13.03 -1.66
N LEU A 85 9.65 -12.71 -0.44
CA LEU A 85 8.79 -11.56 -0.19
C LEU A 85 9.51 -10.24 -0.49
N TRP A 86 10.77 -10.09 -0.08
CA TRP A 86 11.59 -8.92 -0.43
C TRP A 86 11.82 -8.81 -1.94
N GLY A 87 12.07 -9.93 -2.60
CA GLY A 87 12.13 -9.99 -4.07
C GLY A 87 10.82 -9.54 -4.71
N SER A 88 9.67 -9.90 -4.13
CA SER A 88 8.35 -9.47 -4.60
C SER A 88 8.12 -7.97 -4.43
N VAL A 89 8.63 -7.36 -3.35
CA VAL A 89 8.63 -5.91 -3.17
C VAL A 89 9.43 -5.23 -4.28
N LEU A 90 10.65 -5.72 -4.55
CA LEU A 90 11.49 -5.16 -5.61
C LEU A 90 10.82 -5.27 -7.00
N THR A 91 10.25 -6.44 -7.32
CA THR A 91 9.55 -6.64 -8.59
C THR A 91 8.29 -5.78 -8.69
N SER A 92 7.61 -5.49 -7.58
CA SER A 92 6.48 -4.55 -7.54
C SER A 92 6.93 -3.13 -7.92
N PHE A 93 8.05 -2.65 -7.41
CA PHE A 93 8.60 -1.34 -7.83
C PHE A 93 8.97 -1.33 -9.32
N ILE A 94 9.65 -2.37 -9.81
CA ILE A 94 9.99 -2.48 -11.24
C ILE A 94 8.71 -2.47 -12.09
N ALA A 95 7.70 -3.23 -11.70
CA ALA A 95 6.42 -3.27 -12.38
C ALA A 95 5.70 -1.91 -12.39
N TYR A 96 5.79 -1.14 -11.30
CA TYR A 96 5.27 0.23 -11.25
C TYR A 96 5.94 1.12 -12.29
N PHE A 97 7.27 1.14 -12.33
CA PHE A 97 8.00 1.93 -13.32
C PHE A 97 7.67 1.53 -14.75
N LEU A 98 7.57 0.23 -15.03
CA LEU A 98 7.16 -0.27 -16.35
C LEU A 98 5.75 0.20 -16.72
N ASN A 99 4.78 0.01 -15.84
CA ASN A 99 3.39 0.42 -16.09
C ASN A 99 3.29 1.93 -16.30
N SER A 100 3.96 2.71 -15.44
CA SER A 100 3.95 4.17 -15.52
C SER A 100 4.65 4.69 -16.78
N TYR A 101 5.77 4.10 -17.19
CA TYR A 101 6.48 4.49 -18.40
C TYR A 101 5.58 4.41 -19.66
N TYR A 102 4.88 3.28 -19.83
CA TYR A 102 4.01 3.08 -21.00
C TYR A 102 2.69 3.87 -20.92
N SER A 103 2.19 4.17 -19.72
CA SER A 103 0.98 4.99 -19.57
C SER A 103 1.29 6.48 -19.70
N ALA A 104 2.47 6.94 -19.30
CA ALA A 104 2.87 8.35 -19.31
C ALA A 104 2.74 8.98 -20.71
N ASP A 105 3.21 8.30 -21.75
CA ASP A 105 3.15 8.78 -23.13
C ASP A 105 1.70 8.96 -23.64
N LEU A 106 0.77 8.14 -23.15
CA LEU A 106 -0.61 8.13 -23.59
C LEU A 106 -1.46 9.27 -23.01
N ILE A 107 -1.09 9.76 -21.82
CA ILE A 107 -1.84 10.78 -21.10
C ILE A 107 -1.02 12.06 -20.84
N ARG A 108 0.23 12.10 -21.31
CA ARG A 108 1.18 13.20 -21.07
C ARG A 108 1.35 13.52 -19.57
N TYR A 109 1.42 12.48 -18.75
CA TYR A 109 1.58 12.58 -17.31
C TYR A 109 2.73 11.68 -16.88
N SER A 110 3.89 12.29 -16.66
CA SER A 110 5.15 11.57 -16.45
C SER A 110 5.16 10.76 -15.15
N THR A 111 6.01 9.74 -15.09
CA THR A 111 6.23 8.93 -13.87
C THR A 111 6.66 9.81 -12.69
N ILE A 112 7.48 10.84 -12.95
CA ILE A 112 7.96 11.77 -11.91
C ILE A 112 6.82 12.61 -11.34
N GLU A 113 5.91 13.09 -12.19
CA GLU A 113 4.71 13.80 -11.77
C GLU A 113 3.81 12.90 -10.92
N GLN A 114 3.59 11.65 -11.35
CA GLN A 114 2.83 10.66 -10.56
C GLN A 114 3.45 10.45 -9.16
N ILE A 115 4.77 10.29 -9.08
CA ILE A 115 5.47 10.15 -7.79
C ILE A 115 5.31 11.42 -6.95
N ARG A 116 5.49 12.60 -7.55
CA ARG A 116 5.39 13.89 -6.85
C ARG A 116 3.99 14.11 -6.25
N ASP A 117 2.95 13.75 -6.97
CA ASP A 117 1.56 13.93 -6.52
C ASP A 117 1.18 12.94 -5.42
N VAL A 118 1.74 11.73 -5.45
CA VAL A 118 1.46 10.70 -4.46
C VAL A 118 2.33 10.84 -3.20
N LEU A 119 3.52 11.43 -3.32
CA LEU A 119 4.50 11.56 -2.25
C LEU A 119 3.95 12.23 -0.96
N PRO A 120 3.16 13.32 -1.01
CA PRO A 120 2.59 13.92 0.20
C PRO A 120 1.68 12.95 0.97
N VAL A 121 0.85 12.20 0.26
CA VAL A 121 -0.05 11.21 0.87
C VAL A 121 0.75 10.06 1.48
N PHE A 122 1.82 9.64 0.82
CA PHE A 122 2.72 8.60 1.35
C PHE A 122 3.45 9.07 2.61
N THR A 123 4.01 10.27 2.61
CA THR A 123 4.74 10.82 3.78
C THR A 123 3.83 10.96 4.99
N VAL A 124 2.61 11.49 4.81
CA VAL A 124 1.62 11.57 5.88
C VAL A 124 1.24 10.18 6.39
N SER A 125 0.94 9.25 5.47
CA SER A 125 0.56 7.88 5.85
C SER A 125 1.68 7.15 6.57
N PHE A 126 2.94 7.36 6.15
CA PHE A 126 4.11 6.78 6.80
C PHE A 126 4.31 7.35 8.21
N THR A 127 4.15 8.66 8.38
CA THR A 127 4.25 9.32 9.69
C THR A 127 3.19 8.79 10.66
N ILE A 128 1.94 8.65 10.21
CA ILE A 128 0.86 8.08 11.02
C ILE A 128 1.17 6.63 11.42
N ALA A 129 1.62 5.81 10.45
CA ALA A 129 1.99 4.43 10.72
C ALA A 129 3.18 4.31 11.68
N ALA A 130 4.16 5.21 11.58
CA ALA A 130 5.28 5.28 12.52
C ALA A 130 4.81 5.61 13.95
N VAL A 131 3.90 6.57 14.11
CA VAL A 131 3.30 6.89 15.41
C VAL A 131 2.52 5.68 15.95
N MET A 132 1.71 5.02 15.13
CA MET A 132 1.01 3.79 15.54
C MET A 132 2.00 2.69 15.97
N TRP A 133 3.09 2.54 15.24
CA TRP A 133 4.12 1.55 15.55
C TRP A 133 4.84 1.86 16.87
N LEU A 134 5.06 3.13 17.22
CA LEU A 134 5.65 3.52 18.51
C LEU A 134 4.85 2.98 19.71
N PHE A 135 3.53 2.84 19.59
CA PHE A 135 2.72 2.20 20.61
C PHE A 135 3.05 0.71 20.80
N SER A 136 3.68 0.06 19.82
CA SER A 136 4.12 -1.33 19.97
C SER A 136 5.33 -1.49 20.90
N LEU A 137 6.00 -0.39 21.24
CA LEU A 137 7.12 -0.37 22.18
C LEU A 137 6.66 -0.27 23.64
N LEU A 138 5.37 0.02 23.87
CA LEU A 138 4.80 0.07 25.23
C LEU A 138 4.46 -1.35 25.68
N ASP A 139 4.83 -1.67 26.92
CA ASP A 139 4.52 -2.96 27.58
C ASP A 139 3.07 -2.99 28.06
N ILE A 140 2.13 -2.95 27.12
CA ILE A 140 0.69 -3.06 27.37
C ILE A 140 0.13 -4.33 26.74
N SER A 141 -0.95 -4.85 27.33
CA SER A 141 -1.64 -6.02 26.80
C SER A 141 -2.03 -5.80 25.33
N VAL A 142 -1.77 -6.80 24.48
CA VAL A 142 -2.08 -6.78 23.04
C VAL A 142 -3.56 -6.50 22.76
N TYR A 143 -4.45 -6.89 23.67
CA TYR A 143 -5.89 -6.63 23.60
C TYR A 143 -6.25 -5.15 23.75
N ILE A 144 -5.44 -4.37 24.48
CA ILE A 144 -5.58 -2.91 24.62
C ILE A 144 -4.79 -2.20 23.53
N GLN A 145 -3.63 -2.74 23.17
CA GLN A 145 -2.73 -2.17 22.18
C GLN A 145 -3.39 -2.05 20.80
N LEU A 146 -4.03 -3.10 20.30
CA LEU A 146 -4.65 -3.09 18.97
C LEU A 146 -5.73 -2.02 18.81
N PRO A 147 -6.77 -1.96 19.68
CA PRO A 147 -7.80 -0.92 19.53
C PRO A 147 -7.23 0.49 19.74
N THR A 148 -6.28 0.66 20.66
CA THR A 148 -5.64 1.97 20.87
C THR A 148 -4.88 2.43 19.63
N GLN A 149 -4.07 1.56 19.01
CA GLN A 149 -3.37 1.88 17.76
C GLN A 149 -4.33 2.24 16.63
N ILE A 150 -5.44 1.50 16.48
CA ILE A 150 -6.45 1.79 15.45
C ILE A 150 -7.10 3.14 15.71
N ILE A 151 -7.53 3.43 16.94
CA ILE A 151 -8.16 4.70 17.31
C ILE A 151 -7.20 5.87 17.08
N VAL A 152 -5.95 5.74 17.53
CA VAL A 152 -4.91 6.77 17.32
C VAL A 152 -4.65 6.97 15.83
N GLY A 153 -4.51 5.89 15.07
CA GLY A 153 -4.29 5.96 13.63
C GLY A 153 -5.43 6.67 12.89
N LEU A 154 -6.68 6.32 13.20
CA LEU A 154 -7.86 6.94 12.58
C LEU A 154 -8.01 8.42 12.99
N THR A 155 -7.81 8.75 14.25
CA THR A 155 -7.90 10.14 14.72
C THR A 155 -6.81 11.02 14.13
N LEU A 156 -5.57 10.54 14.07
CA LEU A 156 -4.46 11.24 13.43
C LEU A 156 -4.70 11.39 11.92
N ALA A 157 -5.15 10.35 11.25
CA ALA A 157 -5.48 10.42 9.83
C ALA A 157 -6.54 11.49 9.58
N PHE A 158 -7.65 11.45 10.33
CA PHE A 158 -8.71 12.44 10.21
C PHE A 158 -8.19 13.87 10.46
N ALA A 159 -7.47 14.09 11.58
CA ALA A 159 -6.95 15.41 11.95
C ALA A 159 -5.96 15.98 10.91
N VAL A 160 -5.04 15.13 10.42
CA VAL A 160 -4.02 15.57 9.46
C VAL A 160 -4.64 15.83 8.08
N TYR A 161 -5.51 14.95 7.58
CA TYR A 161 -6.18 15.15 6.30
C TYR A 161 -7.13 16.36 6.30
N GLU A 162 -7.84 16.59 7.41
CA GLU A 162 -8.68 17.81 7.57
C GLU A 162 -7.82 19.08 7.59
N ARG A 163 -6.67 19.06 8.28
CA ARG A 163 -5.78 20.22 8.39
C ARG A 163 -5.05 20.53 7.08
N LEU A 164 -4.57 19.52 6.40
CA LEU A 164 -3.86 19.68 5.12
C LEU A 164 -4.80 19.94 3.94
N ARG A 165 -6.11 19.73 4.10
CA ARG A 165 -7.12 19.91 3.06
C ARG A 165 -6.71 19.24 1.75
N LEU A 166 -6.18 18.02 1.83
CA LEU A 166 -5.78 17.29 0.65
C LEU A 166 -6.97 17.12 -0.29
N PRO A 167 -6.82 17.38 -1.61
CA PRO A 167 -7.91 17.37 -2.57
C PRO A 167 -8.67 16.04 -2.58
N GLU A 168 -7.96 14.93 -2.43
CA GLU A 168 -8.55 13.59 -2.39
C GLU A 168 -9.48 13.40 -1.17
N TYR A 169 -9.09 13.94 -0.02
CA TYR A 169 -9.91 13.89 1.20
C TYR A 169 -11.17 14.74 1.06
N LEU A 170 -11.05 15.95 0.50
CA LEU A 170 -12.19 16.84 0.27
C LEU A 170 -13.21 16.21 -0.67
N GLU A 171 -12.75 15.48 -1.68
CA GLU A 171 -13.62 14.79 -2.64
C GLU A 171 -14.37 13.62 -1.97
N VAL A 172 -13.68 12.81 -1.17
CA VAL A 172 -14.30 11.72 -0.39
C VAL A 172 -15.32 12.29 0.61
N LYS A 173 -15.00 13.39 1.30
CA LYS A 173 -15.90 14.07 2.24
C LYS A 173 -17.16 14.59 1.52
N ARG A 174 -16.99 15.19 0.33
CA ARG A 174 -18.11 15.67 -0.50
C ARG A 174 -19.03 14.53 -0.95
N LEU A 175 -18.44 13.42 -1.40
CA LEU A 175 -19.20 12.23 -1.81
C LEU A 175 -19.95 11.60 -0.62
N GLY A 176 -19.31 11.51 0.56
CA GLY A 176 -19.94 11.01 1.78
C GLY A 176 -21.13 11.86 2.23
N LEU A 177 -20.98 13.18 2.22
CA LEU A 177 -22.06 14.12 2.56
C LEU A 177 -23.21 14.05 1.54
N SER A 178 -22.91 13.93 0.26
CA SER A 178 -23.94 13.81 -0.79
C SER A 178 -24.74 12.50 -0.69
N ALA A 179 -24.11 11.43 -0.25
CA ALA A 179 -24.78 10.15 -0.02
C ALA A 179 -25.73 10.18 1.20
N LEU A 180 -25.37 10.94 2.24
CA LEU A 180 -26.22 11.14 3.43
C LEU A 180 -27.44 12.05 3.15
N HIS A 181 -27.33 12.97 2.21
CA HIS A 181 -28.43 13.89 1.83
C HIS A 181 -29.43 13.27 0.82
N LYS A 182 -29.12 12.08 0.26
CA LYS A 182 -30.01 11.35 -0.66
C LYS A 182 -30.95 10.35 0.04
N LYS A 183 -30.94 10.30 1.38
CA LYS A 183 -31.93 9.59 2.19
C LYS A 183 -32.92 10.58 2.81
#